data_f985bf15d891e6c7489749cc9803b9dc
#
_entry.id   f985bf15d891e6c7489749cc9803b9dc
#
_cell.length_a   1.000
_cell.length_b   1.000
_cell.length_c   1.000
_cell.angle_alpha   90.00
_cell.angle_beta   90.00
_cell.angle_gamma   90.00
#
_symmetry.space_group_name_H-M   'P 1'
#
loop_
_entity.id
_entity.type
_entity.pdbx_description
1 polymer ?
#
loop_
_entity_poly.entity_id
_entity_poly.type
_entity_poly.pdbx_seq_one_letter_code
_entity_poly.pdbx_strand_id
1 'polypeptide(L)'
;ALAEITNCVTVVSSISPQFSVIAKVDAIPTGKRMYVLLMITSSGSIQNKMCRLEFDLTNEQLQFFNNYMTENLSGVSIDSLSDETIEKLAEAMGTYAVTLTPLMNGIRELAKSFMQNDVHVSGEKNLLARNDIGAEDVINFLERKNEFSKLLDDSFSGLRVMFGEDGGFVISNSSMIVSPIKKGGKTAGSLGLIGPMRLDYAKIIPYIEYLTDKISNILTESADEPQQPALTTAALPDDKNGKDD
;
A
#
# COMPACT_ATOMS: atom_id res chain seq x y z
N ALA A 1 20.68 -6.52 4.48
CA ALA A 1 21.88 -6.03 3.77
C ALA A 1 22.27 -4.59 4.16
N LEU A 2 21.46 -3.53 3.88
CA LEU A 2 21.86 -2.13 4.20
C LEU A 2 22.08 -1.93 5.71
N ALA A 3 21.15 -2.39 6.56
CA ALA A 3 21.25 -2.30 8.00
C ALA A 3 22.50 -3.01 8.57
N GLU A 4 22.92 -4.11 7.97
CA GLU A 4 24.12 -4.88 8.36
C GLU A 4 25.39 -4.14 7.96
N ILE A 5 25.44 -3.57 6.75
CA ILE A 5 26.61 -2.86 6.23
C ILE A 5 26.86 -1.57 7.00
N THR A 6 25.78 -0.85 7.36
CA THR A 6 25.87 0.44 8.04
C THR A 6 25.83 0.32 9.58
N ASN A 7 25.47 -0.86 10.09
CA ASN A 7 25.20 -1.10 11.51
C ASN A 7 24.16 -0.11 12.09
N CYS A 8 23.18 0.26 11.25
CA CYS A 8 22.09 1.19 11.54
C CYS A 8 20.73 0.50 11.34
N VAL A 9 19.65 1.16 11.70
CA VAL A 9 18.29 0.74 11.33
C VAL A 9 17.94 1.30 9.97
N THR A 10 17.41 0.47 9.11
CA THR A 10 16.87 0.86 7.81
C THR A 10 15.35 0.89 7.88
N VAL A 11 14.77 1.97 7.43
CA VAL A 11 13.33 2.17 7.33
C VAL A 11 12.99 2.39 5.86
N VAL A 12 12.07 1.59 5.35
CA VAL A 12 11.55 1.76 3.98
C VAL A 12 10.07 2.02 4.08
N SER A 13 9.63 3.15 3.56
CA SER A 13 8.21 3.39 3.33
C SER A 13 7.89 3.20 1.86
N SER A 14 6.76 2.59 1.58
CA SER A 14 6.21 2.52 0.22
C SER A 14 4.88 3.25 0.18
N ILE A 15 4.75 4.16 -0.78
CA ILE A 15 3.47 4.76 -1.14
C ILE A 15 2.88 3.84 -2.21
N SER A 16 2.15 2.81 -1.78
CA SER A 16 1.66 1.78 -2.68
C SER A 16 0.61 2.23 -3.71
N PRO A 17 -0.30 3.17 -3.42
CA PRO A 17 -1.52 3.29 -4.22
C PRO A 17 -1.44 4.23 -5.43
N GLN A 18 -0.54 5.19 -5.47
CA GLN A 18 -0.50 6.20 -6.56
C GLN A 18 -0.36 5.61 -7.97
N PHE A 19 -0.07 4.32 -8.08
CA PHE A 19 0.14 3.61 -9.34
C PHE A 19 -0.69 2.34 -9.45
N SER A 20 -1.56 2.06 -8.47
CA SER A 20 -2.37 0.85 -8.48
C SER A 20 -3.79 1.17 -8.94
N VAL A 21 -4.25 0.45 -9.94
CA VAL A 21 -5.65 0.47 -10.39
C VAL A 21 -6.40 -0.71 -9.77
N ILE A 22 -7.68 -0.52 -9.54
CA ILE A 22 -8.57 -1.57 -9.06
C ILE A 22 -8.78 -2.57 -10.19
N ALA A 23 -8.44 -3.83 -9.95
CA ALA A 23 -8.75 -4.91 -10.87
C ALA A 23 -10.14 -5.48 -10.59
N LYS A 24 -10.52 -5.61 -9.31
CA LYS A 24 -11.81 -6.18 -8.93
C LYS A 24 -12.23 -5.75 -7.53
N VAL A 25 -13.54 -5.61 -7.34
CA VAL A 25 -14.20 -5.45 -6.04
C VAL A 25 -15.35 -6.44 -5.95
N ASP A 26 -15.36 -7.29 -4.91
CA ASP A 26 -16.41 -8.28 -4.67
C ASP A 26 -16.86 -8.25 -3.21
N ALA A 27 -18.16 -8.40 -2.98
CA ALA A 27 -18.73 -8.74 -1.70
C ALA A 27 -19.07 -10.24 -1.65
N ILE A 28 -18.54 -10.93 -0.65
CA ILE A 28 -18.67 -12.38 -0.47
C ILE A 28 -19.44 -12.65 0.83
N PRO A 29 -20.58 -13.35 0.81
CA PRO A 29 -21.30 -13.70 2.03
C PRO A 29 -20.48 -14.73 2.84
N THR A 30 -20.29 -14.46 4.13
CA THR A 30 -19.53 -15.32 5.05
C THR A 30 -20.38 -15.82 6.21
N GLY A 31 -21.56 -15.27 6.39
CA GLY A 31 -22.48 -15.64 7.46
C GLY A 31 -23.73 -14.77 7.44
N LYS A 32 -24.59 -14.95 8.42
CA LYS A 32 -25.81 -14.17 8.53
C LYS A 32 -25.49 -12.68 8.69
N ARG A 33 -25.91 -11.85 7.72
CA ARG A 33 -25.64 -10.41 7.63
C ARG A 33 -24.15 -10.03 7.60
N MET A 34 -23.27 -10.99 7.35
CA MET A 34 -21.84 -10.79 7.35
C MET A 34 -21.27 -11.00 5.94
N TYR A 35 -20.56 -10.02 5.47
CA TYR A 35 -19.95 -10.01 4.13
C TYR A 35 -18.49 -9.60 4.23
N VAL A 36 -17.63 -10.32 3.52
CA VAL A 36 -16.25 -9.87 3.28
C VAL A 36 -16.25 -9.09 1.98
N LEU A 37 -15.96 -7.82 2.07
CA LEU A 37 -15.67 -6.99 0.92
C LEU A 37 -14.19 -7.17 0.57
N LEU A 38 -13.93 -7.54 -0.68
CA LEU A 38 -12.59 -7.80 -1.20
C LEU A 38 -12.28 -6.78 -2.29
N MET A 39 -11.11 -6.16 -2.22
CA MET A 39 -10.59 -5.29 -3.27
C MET A 39 -9.23 -5.79 -3.72
N ILE A 40 -9.09 -6.01 -5.04
CA ILE A 40 -7.87 -6.52 -5.68
C ILE A 40 -7.37 -5.46 -6.64
N THR A 41 -6.08 -5.19 -6.61
CA THR A 41 -5.42 -4.25 -7.51
C THR A 41 -4.73 -4.97 -8.66
N SER A 42 -4.43 -4.24 -9.73
CA SER A 42 -3.65 -4.73 -10.87
C SER A 42 -2.24 -5.17 -10.49
N SER A 43 -1.69 -4.66 -9.40
CA SER A 43 -0.41 -5.10 -8.83
C SER A 43 -0.48 -6.43 -8.07
N GLY A 44 -1.68 -7.03 -7.94
CA GLY A 44 -1.92 -8.24 -7.16
C GLY A 44 -2.08 -8.04 -5.66
N SER A 45 -2.05 -6.78 -5.18
CA SER A 45 -2.32 -6.49 -3.77
C SER A 45 -3.80 -6.71 -3.46
N ILE A 46 -4.07 -7.36 -2.32
CA ILE A 46 -5.41 -7.71 -1.88
C ILE A 46 -5.66 -7.09 -0.50
N GLN A 47 -6.76 -6.36 -0.38
CA GLN A 47 -7.27 -5.88 0.89
C GLN A 47 -8.69 -6.39 1.10
N ASN A 48 -9.05 -6.65 2.34
CA ASN A 48 -10.39 -7.10 2.68
C ASN A 48 -10.94 -6.38 3.92
N LYS A 49 -12.26 -6.29 3.97
CA LYS A 49 -13.01 -5.68 5.08
C LYS A 49 -14.24 -6.51 5.39
N MET A 50 -14.42 -6.83 6.67
CA MET A 50 -15.66 -7.43 7.15
C MET A 50 -16.72 -6.33 7.29
N CYS A 51 -17.83 -6.50 6.59
CA CYS A 51 -18.98 -5.60 6.63
C CYS A 51 -20.18 -6.35 7.25
N ARG A 52 -20.88 -5.68 8.16
CA ARG A 52 -22.12 -6.18 8.75
C ARG A 52 -23.28 -5.32 8.24
N LEU A 53 -24.29 -5.97 7.68
CA LEU A 53 -25.50 -5.33 7.20
C LEU A 53 -26.65 -5.52 8.21
N GLU A 54 -27.67 -4.70 8.10
CA GLU A 54 -28.90 -4.85 8.92
C GLU A 54 -29.74 -6.06 8.49
N PHE A 55 -29.70 -6.37 7.19
CA PHE A 55 -30.46 -7.48 6.56
C PHE A 55 -29.52 -8.34 5.73
N ASP A 56 -29.92 -9.60 5.51
CA ASP A 56 -29.24 -10.44 4.52
C ASP A 56 -29.61 -9.97 3.12
N LEU A 57 -28.62 -9.84 2.24
CA LEU A 57 -28.84 -9.52 0.84
C LEU A 57 -29.43 -10.72 0.12
N THR A 58 -30.36 -10.48 -0.78
CA THR A 58 -30.77 -11.48 -1.76
C THR A 58 -29.63 -11.75 -2.75
N ASN A 59 -29.68 -12.89 -3.44
CA ASN A 59 -28.70 -13.18 -4.49
C ASN A 59 -28.70 -12.12 -5.59
N GLU A 60 -29.84 -11.57 -5.94
CA GLU A 60 -29.99 -10.51 -6.93
C GLU A 60 -29.31 -9.21 -6.46
N GLN A 61 -29.49 -8.81 -5.21
CA GLN A 61 -28.85 -7.62 -4.63
C GLN A 61 -27.34 -7.78 -4.57
N LEU A 62 -26.86 -8.97 -4.20
CA LEU A 62 -25.42 -9.25 -4.15
C LEU A 62 -24.80 -9.24 -5.55
N GLN A 63 -25.43 -9.87 -6.53
CA GLN A 63 -25.00 -9.86 -7.92
C GLN A 63 -25.03 -8.44 -8.49
N PHE A 64 -26.08 -7.67 -8.23
CA PHE A 64 -26.17 -6.28 -8.63
C PHE A 64 -24.97 -5.48 -8.08
N PHE A 65 -24.70 -5.60 -6.78
CA PHE A 65 -23.57 -4.90 -6.16
C PHE A 65 -22.24 -5.26 -6.82
N ASN A 66 -21.95 -6.56 -6.96
CA ASN A 66 -20.68 -7.03 -7.52
C ASN A 66 -20.49 -6.61 -8.98
N ASN A 67 -21.55 -6.71 -9.80
CA ASN A 67 -21.51 -6.26 -11.18
C ASN A 67 -21.32 -4.74 -11.27
N TYR A 68 -22.09 -3.99 -10.48
CA TYR A 68 -22.03 -2.54 -10.46
C TYR A 68 -20.64 -2.05 -10.03
N MET A 69 -20.03 -2.65 -9.02
CA MET A 69 -18.67 -2.33 -8.60
C MET A 69 -17.64 -2.69 -9.67
N THR A 70 -17.77 -3.83 -10.32
CA THR A 70 -16.87 -4.24 -11.40
C THR A 70 -16.94 -3.26 -12.58
N GLU A 71 -18.15 -2.86 -12.99
CA GLU A 71 -18.33 -1.94 -14.14
C GLU A 71 -17.79 -0.53 -13.85
N ASN A 72 -17.94 -0.04 -12.63
CA ASN A 72 -17.59 1.34 -12.29
C ASN A 72 -16.20 1.51 -11.69
N LEU A 73 -15.61 0.47 -11.07
CA LEU A 73 -14.34 0.58 -10.38
C LEU A 73 -13.20 -0.18 -11.07
N SER A 74 -13.46 -1.12 -11.96
CA SER A 74 -12.39 -1.81 -12.67
C SER A 74 -11.63 -0.84 -13.58
N GLY A 75 -10.29 -0.82 -13.45
CA GLY A 75 -9.43 0.11 -14.17
C GLY A 75 -9.32 1.51 -13.55
N VAL A 76 -10.07 1.79 -12.49
CA VAL A 76 -10.02 3.07 -11.77
C VAL A 76 -8.81 3.08 -10.83
N SER A 77 -8.08 4.19 -10.81
CA SER A 77 -6.96 4.36 -9.88
C SER A 77 -7.47 4.56 -8.45
N ILE A 78 -6.80 3.91 -7.47
CA ILE A 78 -7.23 3.96 -6.06
C ILE A 78 -7.20 5.38 -5.51
N ASP A 79 -6.24 6.21 -5.93
CA ASP A 79 -6.12 7.62 -5.52
C ASP A 79 -7.27 8.50 -6.04
N SER A 80 -7.99 8.05 -7.08
CA SER A 80 -9.19 8.73 -7.58
C SER A 80 -10.48 8.39 -6.83
N LEU A 81 -10.43 7.41 -5.90
CA LEU A 81 -11.56 7.06 -5.03
C LEU A 81 -11.73 8.06 -3.87
N SER A 82 -12.03 9.29 -4.21
CA SER A 82 -12.40 10.30 -3.22
C SER A 82 -13.74 9.98 -2.55
N ASP A 83 -13.98 10.59 -1.38
CA ASP A 83 -15.27 10.48 -0.70
C ASP A 83 -16.42 10.92 -1.61
N GLU A 84 -16.21 11.97 -2.43
CA GLU A 84 -17.19 12.46 -3.42
C GLU A 84 -17.49 11.42 -4.52
N THR A 85 -16.46 10.71 -5.00
CA THR A 85 -16.63 9.65 -6.01
C THR A 85 -17.47 8.50 -5.45
N ILE A 86 -17.21 8.11 -4.21
CA ILE A 86 -17.95 7.02 -3.53
C ILE A 86 -19.39 7.43 -3.26
N GLU A 87 -19.65 8.69 -2.90
CA GLU A 87 -21.01 9.21 -2.72
C GLU A 87 -21.79 9.19 -4.02
N LYS A 88 -21.21 9.65 -5.13
CA LYS A 88 -21.85 9.57 -6.46
C LYS A 88 -22.18 8.14 -6.88
N LEU A 89 -21.28 7.19 -6.60
CA LEU A 89 -21.53 5.77 -6.84
C LEU A 89 -22.69 5.25 -5.99
N ALA A 90 -22.77 5.65 -4.72
CA ALA A 90 -23.87 5.26 -3.83
C ALA A 90 -25.21 5.85 -4.28
N GLU A 91 -25.25 7.12 -4.64
CA GLU A 91 -26.45 7.78 -5.14
C GLU A 91 -26.98 7.13 -6.43
N ALA A 92 -26.08 6.76 -7.34
CA ALA A 92 -26.45 6.10 -8.59
C ALA A 92 -27.05 4.67 -8.39
N MET A 93 -26.87 4.05 -7.23
CA MET A 93 -27.53 2.79 -6.89
C MET A 93 -29.03 2.93 -6.62
N GLY A 94 -29.55 4.14 -6.50
CA GLY A 94 -30.96 4.42 -6.34
C GLY A 94 -31.56 3.77 -5.10
N THR A 95 -32.59 2.95 -5.28
CA THR A 95 -33.32 2.29 -4.17
C THR A 95 -32.46 1.34 -3.34
N TYR A 96 -31.37 0.82 -3.86
CA TYR A 96 -30.44 -0.07 -3.15
C TYR A 96 -29.43 0.68 -2.28
N ALA A 97 -29.26 1.99 -2.47
CA ALA A 97 -28.24 2.80 -1.79
C ALA A 97 -28.27 2.63 -0.26
N VAL A 98 -29.45 2.71 0.35
CA VAL A 98 -29.61 2.62 1.80
C VAL A 98 -29.18 1.25 2.34
N THR A 99 -29.61 0.17 1.68
CA THR A 99 -29.29 -1.20 2.08
C THR A 99 -27.81 -1.51 1.92
N LEU A 100 -27.15 -0.96 0.89
CA LEU A 100 -25.76 -1.22 0.53
C LEU A 100 -24.77 -0.21 1.13
N THR A 101 -25.26 0.80 1.87
CA THR A 101 -24.41 1.80 2.55
C THR A 101 -23.25 1.19 3.34
N PRO A 102 -23.40 0.12 4.13
CA PRO A 102 -22.28 -0.47 4.87
C PRO A 102 -21.18 -1.03 3.96
N LEU A 103 -21.55 -1.55 2.79
CA LEU A 103 -20.57 -2.01 1.79
C LEU A 103 -19.86 -0.81 1.13
N MET A 104 -20.57 0.28 0.83
CA MET A 104 -19.97 1.51 0.29
C MET A 104 -18.98 2.14 1.28
N ASN A 105 -19.33 2.16 2.56
CA ASN A 105 -18.40 2.56 3.62
C ASN A 105 -17.18 1.63 3.69
N GLY A 106 -17.40 0.33 3.49
CA GLY A 106 -16.32 -0.65 3.39
C GLY A 106 -15.35 -0.35 2.23
N ILE A 107 -15.85 0.02 1.06
CA ILE A 107 -15.02 0.45 -0.09
C ILE A 107 -14.18 1.67 0.29
N ARG A 108 -14.80 2.68 0.95
CA ARG A 108 -14.10 3.88 1.43
C ARG A 108 -12.95 3.54 2.38
N GLU A 109 -13.19 2.64 3.32
CA GLU A 109 -12.16 2.20 4.26
C GLU A 109 -11.06 1.37 3.58
N LEU A 110 -11.42 0.51 2.63
CA LEU A 110 -10.45 -0.24 1.84
C LEU A 110 -9.57 0.71 1.00
N ALA A 111 -10.17 1.69 0.33
CA ALA A 111 -9.41 2.70 -0.40
C ALA A 111 -8.43 3.44 0.52
N LYS A 112 -8.88 3.86 1.70
CA LYS A 112 -8.02 4.49 2.70
C LYS A 112 -6.91 3.56 3.21
N SER A 113 -7.19 2.26 3.38
CA SER A 113 -6.18 1.29 3.81
C SER A 113 -5.11 1.05 2.75
N PHE A 114 -5.46 1.10 1.47
CA PHE A 114 -4.47 1.09 0.38
C PHE A 114 -3.63 2.36 0.33
N MET A 115 -4.17 3.49 0.80
CA MET A 115 -3.45 4.76 0.88
C MET A 115 -2.57 4.87 2.13
N GLN A 116 -2.65 3.93 3.06
CA GLN A 116 -1.73 3.86 4.18
C GLN A 116 -0.38 3.36 3.70
N ASN A 117 0.65 4.15 4.00
CA ASN A 117 2.00 3.77 3.67
C ASN A 117 2.44 2.57 4.49
N ASP A 118 2.98 1.59 3.82
CA ASP A 118 3.57 0.45 4.49
C ASP A 118 5.01 0.80 4.90
N VAL A 119 5.31 0.67 6.18
CA VAL A 119 6.62 0.98 6.75
C VAL A 119 7.29 -0.30 7.22
N HIS A 120 8.35 -0.67 6.51
CA HIS A 120 9.22 -1.78 6.88
C HIS A 120 10.45 -1.26 7.61
N VAL A 121 10.73 -1.84 8.77
CA VAL A 121 11.90 -1.56 9.59
C VAL A 121 12.79 -2.80 9.59
N SER A 122 14.10 -2.62 9.50
CA SER A 122 15.09 -3.70 9.54
C SER A 122 16.35 -3.24 10.26
N GLY A 123 16.92 -4.13 11.08
CA GLY A 123 18.14 -3.84 11.82
C GLY A 123 17.89 -3.21 13.20
N GLU A 124 16.71 -3.40 13.79
CA GLU A 124 16.33 -2.88 15.11
C GLU A 124 17.31 -3.27 16.20
N LYS A 125 17.88 -4.46 16.08
CA LYS A 125 18.92 -4.97 16.98
C LYS A 125 20.16 -4.07 17.04
N ASN A 126 20.47 -3.35 15.94
CA ASN A 126 21.61 -2.47 15.89
C ASN A 126 21.45 -1.24 16.80
N LEU A 127 20.20 -0.74 16.95
CA LEU A 127 19.92 0.33 17.93
C LEU A 127 19.83 -0.20 19.36
N LEU A 128 19.16 -1.33 19.55
CA LEU A 128 19.02 -1.96 20.89
C LEU A 128 20.36 -2.40 21.50
N ALA A 129 21.35 -2.72 20.66
CA ALA A 129 22.70 -3.08 21.11
C ALA A 129 23.54 -1.88 21.53
N ARG A 130 23.05 -0.65 21.35
CA ARG A 130 23.78 0.58 21.68
C ARG A 130 23.48 1.05 23.09
N ASN A 131 24.55 1.46 23.79
CA ASN A 131 24.44 2.00 25.15
C ASN A 131 24.11 3.51 25.18
N ASP A 132 24.27 4.22 24.05
CA ASP A 132 24.03 5.65 23.88
C ASP A 132 22.58 5.99 23.47
N ILE A 133 21.77 4.98 23.19
CA ILE A 133 20.36 5.09 22.81
C ILE A 133 19.50 4.34 23.82
N GLY A 134 18.47 4.97 24.37
CA GLY A 134 17.56 4.35 25.31
C GLY A 134 16.73 3.24 24.65
N ALA A 135 16.70 2.04 25.25
CA ALA A 135 15.89 0.93 24.74
C ALA A 135 14.38 1.28 24.70
N GLU A 136 13.89 2.09 25.64
CA GLU A 136 12.52 2.59 25.68
C GLU A 136 12.22 3.48 24.46
N ASP A 137 13.15 4.37 24.08
CA ASP A 137 13.00 5.21 22.90
C ASP A 137 12.91 4.40 21.61
N VAL A 138 13.70 3.31 21.54
CA VAL A 138 13.67 2.39 20.39
C VAL A 138 12.33 1.65 20.29
N ILE A 139 11.80 1.17 21.44
CA ILE A 139 10.52 0.48 21.50
C ILE A 139 9.39 1.44 21.10
N ASN A 140 9.34 2.63 21.69
CA ASN A 140 8.35 3.67 21.34
C ASN A 140 8.40 4.03 19.85
N PHE A 141 9.60 4.11 19.28
CA PHE A 141 9.77 4.30 17.86
C PHE A 141 9.14 3.17 17.04
N LEU A 142 9.41 1.90 17.38
CA LEU A 142 8.90 0.75 16.66
C LEU A 142 7.37 0.63 16.75
N GLU A 143 6.78 0.97 17.90
CA GLU A 143 5.33 0.99 18.09
C GLU A 143 4.66 2.07 17.24
N ARG A 144 5.32 3.21 17.05
CA ARG A 144 4.82 4.35 16.28
C ARG A 144 5.29 4.38 14.82
N LYS A 145 5.85 3.28 14.30
CA LYS A 145 6.43 3.22 12.95
C LYS A 145 5.51 3.74 11.84
N ASN A 146 4.19 3.54 11.97
CA ASN A 146 3.21 4.01 10.98
C ASN A 146 3.03 5.55 10.98
N GLU A 147 3.39 6.23 12.07
CA GLU A 147 3.39 7.70 12.12
C GLU A 147 4.57 8.27 11.32
N PHE A 148 5.64 7.48 11.15
CA PHE A 148 6.78 7.83 10.30
C PHE A 148 6.40 7.98 8.83
N SER A 149 5.39 7.26 8.37
CA SER A 149 4.93 7.40 7.00
C SER A 149 4.62 8.85 6.66
N LYS A 150 4.01 9.59 7.59
CA LYS A 150 3.67 11.01 7.41
C LYS A 150 4.91 11.92 7.29
N LEU A 151 5.98 11.61 8.03
CA LEU A 151 7.25 12.34 7.90
C LEU A 151 8.00 12.00 6.61
N LEU A 152 7.78 10.79 6.11
CA LEU A 152 8.40 10.28 4.90
C LEU A 152 7.61 10.67 3.65
N ASP A 153 6.32 11.05 3.81
CA ASP A 153 5.41 11.42 2.72
C ASP A 153 5.55 12.85 2.26
N ASP A 154 6.00 13.74 3.14
CA ASP A 154 5.97 15.15 2.82
C ASP A 154 7.11 15.54 1.87
N SER A 155 6.72 15.75 0.62
CA SER A 155 7.07 16.89 -0.24
C SER A 155 8.52 17.38 -0.23
N PHE A 156 9.51 16.58 0.13
CA PHE A 156 10.89 17.00 -0.12
C PHE A 156 11.45 16.34 -1.40
N SER A 157 12.04 17.18 -2.22
CA SER A 157 12.54 16.77 -3.54
C SER A 157 13.90 16.07 -3.51
N GLY A 158 14.53 15.90 -2.33
CA GLY A 158 15.88 15.37 -2.20
C GLY A 158 16.15 14.71 -0.84
N LEU A 159 17.38 14.31 -0.59
CA LEU A 159 17.81 13.73 0.66
C LEU A 159 17.73 14.75 1.81
N ARG A 160 17.26 14.30 2.98
CA ARG A 160 17.17 15.09 4.22
C ARG A 160 17.87 14.37 5.37
N VAL A 161 18.55 15.14 6.21
CA VAL A 161 19.13 14.66 7.48
C VAL A 161 18.39 15.34 8.63
N MET A 162 17.92 14.55 9.59
CA MET A 162 17.21 15.01 10.79
C MET A 162 17.94 14.51 12.03
N PHE A 163 17.89 15.26 13.12
CA PHE A 163 18.51 14.91 14.40
C PHE A 163 17.46 14.75 15.48
N GLY A 164 17.74 13.92 16.49
CA GLY A 164 16.76 13.47 17.49
C GLY A 164 16.07 14.51 18.35
N GLU A 165 16.53 15.76 18.30
CA GLU A 165 15.92 16.89 19.00
C GLU A 165 14.88 17.63 18.13
N ASP A 166 14.87 17.38 16.83
CA ASP A 166 14.01 18.05 15.86
C ASP A 166 12.69 17.27 15.65
N GLY A 167 11.65 17.62 16.35
CA GLY A 167 10.29 17.28 15.95
C GLY A 167 9.66 16.00 16.49
N GLY A 168 10.20 15.38 17.53
CA GLY A 168 9.46 14.36 18.32
C GLY A 168 9.33 12.98 17.70
N PHE A 169 9.93 12.73 16.54
CA PHE A 169 9.86 11.44 15.83
C PHE A 169 11.19 10.71 15.71
N VAL A 170 12.28 11.37 16.00
CA VAL A 170 13.62 10.76 15.95
C VAL A 170 13.99 10.36 17.38
N ILE A 171 14.61 9.19 17.50
CA ILE A 171 15.10 8.68 18.78
C ILE A 171 16.17 9.64 19.32
N SER A 172 16.12 9.94 20.62
CA SER A 172 17.10 10.81 21.29
C SER A 172 18.53 10.30 21.02
N ASN A 173 19.49 11.22 20.83
CA ASN A 173 20.89 10.92 20.47
C ASN A 173 21.06 10.15 19.13
N SER A 174 20.07 10.20 18.26
CA SER A 174 20.13 9.58 16.94
C SER A 174 20.08 10.62 15.82
N SER A 175 20.42 10.18 14.62
CA SER A 175 20.18 10.91 13.38
C SER A 175 19.42 10.02 12.41
N MET A 176 18.59 10.63 11.59
CA MET A 176 17.87 9.98 10.52
C MET A 176 18.23 10.63 9.18
N ILE A 177 18.59 9.81 8.22
CA ILE A 177 18.82 10.23 6.83
C ILE A 177 17.69 9.64 6.02
N VAL A 178 16.97 10.47 5.27
CA VAL A 178 15.84 10.04 4.43
C VAL A 178 16.07 10.51 3.01
N SER A 179 15.87 9.61 2.05
CA SER A 179 15.93 9.89 0.62
C SER A 179 14.66 9.37 -0.07
N PRO A 180 14.01 10.18 -0.93
CA PRO A 180 12.81 9.74 -1.64
C PRO A 180 13.15 8.72 -2.72
N ILE A 181 12.27 7.74 -2.90
CA ILE A 181 12.26 6.81 -4.02
C ILE A 181 11.22 7.30 -5.01
N LYS A 182 11.59 7.41 -6.29
CA LYS A 182 10.71 7.97 -7.33
C LYS A 182 10.32 6.91 -8.36
N LYS A 183 9.13 7.06 -8.92
CA LYS A 183 8.63 6.30 -10.07
C LYS A 183 7.98 7.27 -11.05
N GLY A 184 8.51 7.34 -12.26
CA GLY A 184 8.00 8.28 -13.27
C GLY A 184 8.01 9.75 -12.81
N GLY A 185 9.02 10.16 -12.01
CA GLY A 185 9.17 11.52 -11.47
C GLY A 185 8.33 11.83 -10.23
N LYS A 186 7.41 10.95 -9.81
CA LYS A 186 6.60 11.08 -8.58
C LYS A 186 7.21 10.27 -7.45
N THR A 187 7.05 10.73 -6.21
CA THR A 187 7.50 9.98 -5.02
C THR A 187 6.67 8.71 -4.87
N ALA A 188 7.33 7.55 -4.87
CA ALA A 188 6.73 6.23 -4.70
C ALA A 188 7.03 5.61 -3.33
N GLY A 189 7.85 6.27 -2.55
CA GLY A 189 8.25 5.84 -1.22
C GLY A 189 9.49 6.58 -0.77
N SER A 190 10.10 6.11 0.32
CA SER A 190 11.36 6.63 0.83
C SER A 190 12.20 5.56 1.50
N LEU A 191 13.50 5.77 1.49
CA LEU A 191 14.48 4.99 2.20
C LEU A 191 15.07 5.85 3.33
N GLY A 192 14.89 5.41 4.56
CA GLY A 192 15.45 6.02 5.76
C GLY A 192 16.55 5.18 6.37
N LEU A 193 17.53 5.83 6.96
CA LEU A 193 18.56 5.22 7.79
C LEU A 193 18.59 5.92 9.14
N ILE A 194 18.43 5.17 10.24
CA ILE A 194 18.49 5.69 11.61
C ILE A 194 19.74 5.11 12.28
N GLY A 195 20.56 6.00 12.80
CA GLY A 195 21.80 5.64 13.49
C GLY A 195 22.19 6.70 14.53
N PRO A 196 23.38 6.58 15.12
CA PRO A 196 23.87 7.56 16.09
C PRO A 196 24.08 8.94 15.44
N MET A 197 24.07 9.99 16.25
CA MET A 197 24.36 11.35 15.74
C MET A 197 25.75 11.46 15.05
N ARG A 198 26.70 10.65 15.46
CA ARG A 198 28.06 10.64 14.89
C ARG A 198 28.16 9.53 13.84
N LEU A 199 27.50 9.73 12.70
CA LEU A 199 27.65 8.90 11.51
C LEU A 199 28.72 9.47 10.56
N ASP A 200 29.32 8.60 9.77
CA ASP A 200 30.14 9.03 8.64
C ASP A 200 29.25 9.46 7.47
N TYR A 201 28.69 10.66 7.59
CA TYR A 201 27.75 11.21 6.60
C TYR A 201 28.37 11.30 5.21
N ALA A 202 29.66 11.61 5.12
CA ALA A 202 30.36 11.73 3.85
C ALA A 202 30.37 10.42 3.05
N LYS A 203 30.35 9.29 3.76
CA LYS A 203 30.29 7.95 3.16
C LYS A 203 28.86 7.46 2.97
N ILE A 204 27.98 7.72 3.94
CA ILE A 204 26.64 7.13 3.96
C ILE A 204 25.70 7.85 3.00
N ILE A 205 25.74 9.18 2.88
CA ILE A 205 24.85 9.95 2.02
C ILE A 205 24.96 9.53 0.55
N PRO A 206 26.16 9.49 -0.07
CA PRO A 206 26.28 9.06 -1.46
C PRO A 206 25.79 7.61 -1.69
N TYR A 207 25.94 6.76 -0.67
CA TYR A 207 25.48 5.38 -0.75
C TYR A 207 23.94 5.27 -0.75
N ILE A 208 23.27 6.06 0.09
CA ILE A 208 21.81 6.11 0.12
C ILE A 208 21.26 6.69 -1.18
N GLU A 209 21.82 7.80 -1.67
CA GLU A 209 21.43 8.42 -2.94
C GLU A 209 21.59 7.43 -4.10
N TYR A 210 22.72 6.74 -4.19
CA TYR A 210 22.94 5.72 -5.20
C TYR A 210 21.89 4.60 -5.14
N LEU A 211 21.53 4.13 -3.94
CA LEU A 211 20.52 3.09 -3.77
C LEU A 211 19.12 3.57 -4.17
N THR A 212 18.71 4.75 -3.72
CA THR A 212 17.40 5.30 -4.04
C THR A 212 17.26 5.60 -5.53
N ASP A 213 18.31 6.07 -6.19
CA ASP A 213 18.35 6.27 -7.65
C ASP A 213 18.22 4.93 -8.39
N LYS A 214 18.95 3.90 -7.96
CA LYS A 214 18.85 2.56 -8.56
C LYS A 214 17.45 1.96 -8.41
N ILE A 215 16.86 2.06 -7.21
CA ILE A 215 15.49 1.58 -6.96
C ILE A 215 14.49 2.37 -7.82
N SER A 216 14.64 3.69 -7.91
CA SER A 216 13.78 4.56 -8.72
C SER A 216 13.81 4.20 -10.20
N ASN A 217 15.00 3.90 -10.74
CA ASN A 217 15.17 3.46 -12.12
C ASN A 217 14.48 2.12 -12.38
N ILE A 218 14.69 1.12 -11.51
CA ILE A 218 14.05 -0.19 -11.61
C ILE A 218 12.52 -0.07 -11.56
N LEU A 219 11.99 0.75 -10.65
CA LEU A 219 10.55 0.97 -10.54
C LEU A 219 9.95 1.69 -11.76
N THR A 220 10.73 2.55 -12.40
CA THR A 220 10.30 3.28 -13.59
C THR A 220 10.33 2.35 -14.82
N GLU A 221 11.39 1.58 -15.00
CA GLU A 221 11.53 0.61 -16.10
C GLU A 221 10.45 -0.49 -16.04
N SER A 222 10.13 -0.98 -14.84
CA SER A 222 9.07 -1.98 -14.65
C SER A 222 7.66 -1.48 -14.98
N ALA A 223 7.46 -0.17 -15.09
CA ALA A 223 6.18 0.44 -15.47
C ALA A 223 5.97 0.49 -16.99
N ASP A 224 7.05 0.43 -17.77
CA ASP A 224 7.02 0.53 -19.23
C ASP A 224 6.91 -0.83 -19.93
N GLU A 225 6.98 -1.96 -19.20
CA GLU A 225 6.69 -3.27 -19.78
C GLU A 225 5.19 -3.40 -20.05
N PRO A 226 4.76 -3.59 -21.32
CA PRO A 226 3.36 -3.82 -21.64
C PRO A 226 2.91 -5.13 -20.96
N GLN A 227 1.90 -5.05 -20.10
CA GLN A 227 1.27 -6.21 -19.52
C GLN A 227 0.82 -7.14 -20.66
N GLN A 228 1.40 -8.33 -20.75
CA GLN A 228 0.93 -9.34 -21.68
C GLN A 228 -0.56 -9.59 -21.42
N PRO A 229 -1.41 -9.58 -22.47
CA PRO A 229 -2.83 -9.84 -22.28
C PRO A 229 -3.01 -11.23 -21.66
N ALA A 230 -3.87 -11.27 -20.66
CA ALA A 230 -4.24 -12.48 -19.96
C ALA A 230 -4.52 -13.63 -20.93
N LEU A 231 -4.00 -14.80 -20.59
CA LEU A 231 -4.16 -16.07 -21.24
C LEU A 231 -5.56 -16.21 -21.89
N THR A 232 -5.56 -16.20 -23.22
CA THR A 232 -6.71 -16.64 -24.00
C THR A 232 -6.99 -18.08 -23.58
N THR A 233 -8.15 -18.31 -22.99
CA THR A 233 -8.68 -19.65 -22.71
C THR A 233 -8.64 -20.45 -24.01
N ALA A 234 -7.67 -21.34 -24.13
CA ALA A 234 -7.67 -22.33 -25.19
C ALA A 234 -8.93 -23.17 -25.04
N ALA A 235 -9.80 -23.06 -26.02
CA ALA A 235 -10.96 -23.93 -26.14
C ALA A 235 -10.52 -25.38 -26.11
N LEU A 236 -11.08 -26.16 -25.20
CA LEU A 236 -10.95 -27.63 -25.21
C LEU A 236 -11.48 -28.14 -26.55
N PRO A 237 -10.78 -29.04 -27.22
CA PRO A 237 -11.31 -29.64 -28.45
C PRO A 237 -12.55 -30.46 -28.13
N ASP A 238 -13.61 -30.23 -28.90
CA ASP A 238 -14.83 -31.05 -28.94
C ASP A 238 -14.49 -32.51 -29.18
N ASP A 239 -14.76 -33.36 -28.21
CA ASP A 239 -14.71 -34.80 -28.35
C ASP A 239 -15.95 -35.26 -29.15
N LYS A 240 -15.81 -35.17 -30.48
CA LYS A 240 -16.69 -35.86 -31.41
C LYS A 240 -16.08 -37.25 -31.69
N ASN A 241 -16.45 -38.21 -30.89
CA ASN A 241 -16.37 -39.56 -31.37
C ASN A 241 -17.76 -40.21 -31.34
N GLY A 242 -18.30 -40.18 -32.56
CA GLY A 242 -19.53 -40.77 -32.94
C GLY A 242 -19.50 -42.29 -32.86
N LYS A 243 -20.68 -42.78 -32.69
CA LYS A 243 -21.13 -44.11 -33.01
C LYS A 243 -20.84 -44.43 -34.48
N ASP A 244 -20.39 -45.64 -34.69
CA ASP A 244 -20.91 -46.55 -35.72
C ASP A 244 -20.26 -47.93 -35.49
N ASP A 245 -21.18 -48.86 -35.35
CA ASP A 245 -21.31 -50.31 -35.51
C ASP A 245 -21.56 -51.12 -34.25
#